data_1ae8c48b8919314ef8308beb42c76ff4
#
_entry.id   1ae8c48b8919314ef8308beb42c76ff4
#
_cell.length_a   1.000
_cell.length_b   1.000
_cell.length_c   1.000
_cell.angle_alpha   90.00
_cell.angle_beta   90.00
_cell.angle_gamma   90.00
#
_symmetry.space_group_name_H-M   'P 1'
#
loop_
_entity.id
_entity.type
_entity.pdbx_description
1 polymer ?
#
loop_
_entity_poly.entity_id
_entity_poly.type
_entity_poly.pdbx_seq_one_letter_code
_entity_poly.pdbx_strand_id
1 'polypeptide(L)'
;MSSQTETLQTSAMAIAGEIDLAPEIRSRLRDLIDSLPDQPARLRVLGHVLLDLGLSELALNAFGRALLIDDLDGATHLGLTRVYIQTGRRDLGLEHLEIAISLRPDARELRVLAADLLGCRDKLRALDQLGAVLASEPDHAGARKGLANLVRAVIANRLQVSAGNSGPTRPEMVSDHRCVVWGDIEPFGDLVQSSIGGKHYAS
;
A
#
# COMPACT_ATOMS: atom_id res chain seq x y z
N MET A 1 -15.68 37.11 6.16
CA MET A 1 -14.35 36.52 5.93
C MET A 1 -14.28 35.02 6.30
N SER A 2 -15.39 34.36 6.64
CA SER A 2 -15.44 32.98 7.08
C SER A 2 -15.58 31.93 5.94
N SER A 3 -16.11 32.31 4.79
CA SER A 3 -16.41 31.36 3.69
C SER A 3 -15.17 30.90 2.92
N GLN A 4 -14.07 31.65 2.93
CA GLN A 4 -12.83 31.25 2.20
C GLN A 4 -11.98 30.25 2.99
N THR A 5 -12.08 30.26 4.31
CA THR A 5 -11.37 29.28 5.16
C THR A 5 -12.03 27.92 5.13
N GLU A 6 -13.38 27.85 5.05
CA GLU A 6 -14.11 26.58 4.91
C GLU A 6 -13.86 25.93 3.54
N THR A 7 -13.81 26.72 2.45
CA THR A 7 -13.50 26.20 1.11
C THR A 7 -12.06 25.68 0.99
N LEU A 8 -11.11 26.28 1.68
CA LEU A 8 -9.71 25.82 1.70
C LEU A 8 -9.53 24.55 2.55
N GLN A 9 -10.28 24.41 3.65
CA GLN A 9 -10.27 23.20 4.46
C GLN A 9 -10.92 22.02 3.72
N THR A 10 -12.04 22.22 3.03
CA THR A 10 -12.68 21.19 2.19
C THR A 10 -11.79 20.78 1.01
N SER A 11 -11.08 21.75 0.39
CA SER A 11 -10.11 21.46 -0.69
C SER A 11 -8.87 20.71 -0.19
N ALA A 12 -8.38 21.01 1.02
CA ALA A 12 -7.23 20.32 1.62
C ALA A 12 -7.58 18.86 2.03
N MET A 13 -8.83 18.60 2.46
CA MET A 13 -9.32 17.25 2.76
C MET A 13 -9.55 16.42 1.50
N ALA A 14 -9.95 17.04 0.38
CA ALA A 14 -10.11 16.36 -0.91
C ALA A 14 -8.77 15.85 -1.48
N ILE A 15 -7.65 16.45 -1.09
CA ILE A 15 -6.29 15.98 -1.48
C ILE A 15 -5.89 14.71 -0.72
N ALA A 16 -6.48 14.44 0.44
CA ALA A 16 -6.25 13.24 1.23
C ALA A 16 -7.09 12.02 0.77
N GLY A 17 -8.00 12.19 -0.20
CA GLY A 17 -8.79 11.09 -0.78
C GLY A 17 -9.83 10.48 0.17
N GLU A 18 -10.09 11.09 1.32
CA GLU A 18 -11.08 10.60 2.28
C GLU A 18 -12.42 11.29 2.04
N ILE A 19 -13.44 10.50 1.72
CA ILE A 19 -14.82 11.02 1.57
C ILE A 19 -15.36 11.37 2.94
N ASP A 20 -15.73 12.64 3.15
CA ASP A 20 -16.39 13.07 4.37
C ASP A 20 -17.85 12.61 4.36
N LEU A 21 -18.11 11.49 5.02
CA LEU A 21 -19.43 10.96 5.26
C LEU A 21 -20.07 11.62 6.48
N ALA A 22 -21.37 11.92 6.39
CA ALA A 22 -22.14 12.33 7.54
C ALA A 22 -21.96 11.34 8.71
N PRO A 23 -21.77 11.82 9.96
CA PRO A 23 -21.43 10.96 11.11
C PRO A 23 -22.45 9.85 11.35
N GLU A 24 -23.73 10.10 11.06
CA GLU A 24 -24.81 9.12 11.18
C GLU A 24 -24.64 7.95 10.19
N ILE A 25 -24.24 8.25 8.95
CA ILE A 25 -23.98 7.23 7.90
C ILE A 25 -22.74 6.43 8.29
N ARG A 26 -21.69 7.10 8.75
CA ARG A 26 -20.46 6.46 9.21
C ARG A 26 -20.71 5.51 10.37
N SER A 27 -21.53 5.93 11.35
CA SER A 27 -21.94 5.08 12.47
C SER A 27 -22.72 3.85 12.00
N ARG A 28 -23.72 4.05 11.13
CA ARG A 28 -24.51 2.92 10.59
C ARG A 28 -23.67 1.93 9.77
N LEU A 29 -22.70 2.40 9.01
CA LEU A 29 -21.78 1.52 8.27
C LEU A 29 -20.91 0.73 9.25
N ARG A 30 -20.46 1.34 10.35
CA ARG A 30 -19.71 0.64 11.40
C ARG A 30 -20.58 -0.44 12.06
N ASP A 31 -21.81 -0.10 12.46
CA ASP A 31 -22.76 -1.05 13.05
C ASP A 31 -23.05 -2.20 12.07
N LEU A 32 -23.15 -1.91 10.77
CA LEU A 32 -23.31 -2.93 9.74
C LEU A 32 -22.10 -3.87 9.69
N ILE A 33 -20.87 -3.31 9.66
CA ILE A 33 -19.65 -4.11 9.68
C ILE A 33 -19.65 -5.01 10.91
N ASP A 34 -20.02 -4.48 12.08
CA ASP A 34 -20.01 -5.21 13.35
C ASP A 34 -21.10 -6.29 13.43
N SER A 35 -22.20 -6.13 12.71
CA SER A 35 -23.29 -7.12 12.63
C SER A 35 -23.07 -8.24 11.62
N LEU A 36 -22.06 -8.11 10.74
CA LEU A 36 -21.77 -9.16 9.74
C LEU A 36 -21.30 -10.45 10.40
N PRO A 37 -21.65 -11.62 9.82
CA PRO A 37 -21.14 -12.92 10.28
C PRO A 37 -19.61 -12.96 10.29
N ASP A 38 -19.03 -13.70 11.21
CA ASP A 38 -17.59 -13.91 11.35
C ASP A 38 -17.02 -14.77 10.20
N GLN A 39 -17.07 -14.22 9.01
CA GLN A 39 -16.52 -14.81 7.78
C GLN A 39 -15.42 -13.91 7.23
N PRO A 40 -14.14 -14.27 7.39
CA PRO A 40 -13.01 -13.41 7.01
C PRO A 40 -13.08 -12.97 5.54
N ALA A 41 -13.45 -13.88 4.65
CA ALA A 41 -13.55 -13.59 3.23
C ALA A 41 -14.58 -12.49 2.90
N ARG A 42 -15.73 -12.47 3.59
CA ARG A 42 -16.75 -11.42 3.38
C ARG A 42 -16.32 -10.08 3.92
N LEU A 43 -15.72 -10.07 5.11
CA LEU A 43 -15.17 -8.87 5.73
C LEU A 43 -14.04 -8.28 4.87
N ARG A 44 -13.19 -9.13 4.28
CA ARG A 44 -12.15 -8.72 3.36
C ARG A 44 -12.72 -8.08 2.09
N VAL A 45 -13.72 -8.71 1.44
CA VAL A 45 -14.37 -8.13 0.25
C VAL A 45 -14.99 -6.77 0.58
N LEU A 46 -15.68 -6.66 1.71
CA LEU A 46 -16.23 -5.38 2.16
C LEU A 46 -15.13 -4.35 2.41
N GLY A 47 -14.02 -4.74 3.03
CA GLY A 47 -12.86 -3.88 3.25
C GLY A 47 -12.31 -3.31 1.94
N HIS A 48 -12.20 -4.12 0.88
CA HIS A 48 -11.78 -3.65 -0.43
C HIS A 48 -12.78 -2.66 -1.04
N VAL A 49 -14.07 -2.95 -0.99
CA VAL A 49 -15.13 -2.03 -1.50
C VAL A 49 -15.07 -0.68 -0.76
N LEU A 50 -14.94 -0.71 0.56
CA LEU A 50 -14.84 0.53 1.36
C LEU A 50 -13.58 1.32 1.01
N LEU A 51 -12.47 0.63 0.78
CA LEU A 51 -11.22 1.26 0.38
C LEU A 51 -11.30 1.88 -1.02
N ASP A 52 -11.93 1.22 -1.97
CA ASP A 52 -12.16 1.75 -3.32
C ASP A 52 -13.08 2.98 -3.32
N LEU A 53 -13.97 3.06 -2.33
CA LEU A 53 -14.81 4.23 -2.06
C LEU A 53 -14.07 5.33 -1.26
N GLY A 54 -12.79 5.18 -0.93
CA GLY A 54 -12.03 6.15 -0.14
C GLY A 54 -12.36 6.18 1.35
N LEU A 55 -13.07 5.15 1.87
CA LEU A 55 -13.49 5.05 3.26
C LEU A 55 -12.48 4.25 4.10
N SER A 56 -11.25 4.77 4.17
CA SER A 56 -10.09 4.07 4.73
C SER A 56 -10.28 3.61 6.18
N GLU A 57 -10.92 4.42 7.05
CA GLU A 57 -11.18 4.04 8.44
C GLU A 57 -12.13 2.83 8.55
N LEU A 58 -13.19 2.81 7.74
CA LEU A 58 -14.14 1.69 7.73
C LEU A 58 -13.51 0.44 7.10
N ALA A 59 -12.66 0.62 6.09
CA ALA A 59 -11.87 -0.48 5.52
C ALA A 59 -10.92 -1.09 6.56
N LEU A 60 -10.23 -0.26 7.36
CA LEU A 60 -9.39 -0.73 8.48
C LEU A 60 -10.20 -1.55 9.50
N ASN A 61 -11.43 -1.11 9.83
CA ASN A 61 -12.30 -1.85 10.75
C ASN A 61 -12.66 -3.23 10.16
N ALA A 62 -13.10 -3.28 8.90
CA ALA A 62 -13.47 -4.53 8.23
C ALA A 62 -12.28 -5.51 8.13
N PHE A 63 -11.10 -5.04 7.71
CA PHE A 63 -9.89 -5.87 7.65
C PHE A 63 -9.40 -6.28 9.05
N GLY A 64 -9.47 -5.38 10.05
CA GLY A 64 -9.12 -5.69 11.43
C GLY A 64 -9.97 -6.81 12.00
N ARG A 65 -11.30 -6.78 11.78
CA ARG A 65 -12.18 -7.88 12.16
C ARG A 65 -11.85 -9.18 11.43
N ALA A 66 -11.51 -9.11 10.14
CA ALA A 66 -11.10 -10.28 9.39
C ALA A 66 -9.86 -10.95 9.99
N LEU A 67 -8.86 -10.16 10.42
CA LEU A 67 -7.66 -10.66 11.09
C LEU A 67 -7.93 -11.24 12.49
N LEU A 68 -8.91 -10.71 13.23
CA LEU A 68 -9.29 -11.29 14.52
C LEU A 68 -9.85 -12.71 14.39
N ILE A 69 -10.38 -13.06 13.21
CA ILE A 69 -10.95 -14.37 12.92
C ILE A 69 -9.88 -15.29 12.31
N ASP A 70 -9.06 -14.76 11.40
CA ASP A 70 -7.98 -15.47 10.71
C ASP A 70 -6.77 -14.55 10.54
N ASP A 71 -5.83 -14.66 11.45
CA ASP A 71 -4.60 -13.85 11.50
C ASP A 71 -3.54 -14.29 10.47
N LEU A 72 -3.72 -15.46 9.85
CA LEU A 72 -2.85 -15.99 8.81
C LEU A 72 -3.39 -15.74 7.38
N ASP A 73 -4.44 -14.94 7.23
CA ASP A 73 -4.95 -14.57 5.90
C ASP A 73 -4.06 -13.50 5.24
N GLY A 74 -3.10 -13.95 4.44
CA GLY A 74 -2.20 -13.07 3.68
C GLY A 74 -2.92 -12.07 2.77
N ALA A 75 -4.15 -12.38 2.32
CA ALA A 75 -4.92 -11.45 1.50
C ALA A 75 -5.50 -10.29 2.32
N THR A 76 -5.87 -10.53 3.57
CA THR A 76 -6.27 -9.46 4.50
C THR A 76 -5.08 -8.56 4.84
N HIS A 77 -3.88 -9.13 5.06
CA HIS A 77 -2.66 -8.33 5.24
C HIS A 77 -2.36 -7.45 4.04
N LEU A 78 -2.56 -7.92 2.81
CA LEU A 78 -2.43 -7.09 1.61
C LEU A 78 -3.47 -5.97 1.54
N GLY A 79 -4.71 -6.23 1.97
CA GLY A 79 -5.74 -5.21 2.10
C GLY A 79 -5.29 -4.09 3.04
N LEU A 80 -4.77 -4.43 4.22
CA LEU A 80 -4.21 -3.49 5.19
C LEU A 80 -3.00 -2.74 4.65
N THR A 81 -2.09 -3.43 3.94
CA THR A 81 -0.97 -2.78 3.23
C THR A 81 -1.48 -1.65 2.36
N ARG A 82 -2.50 -1.91 1.53
CA ARG A 82 -3.08 -0.92 0.64
C ARG A 82 -3.70 0.27 1.39
N VAL A 83 -4.46 0.00 2.46
CA VAL A 83 -5.03 1.07 3.30
C VAL A 83 -3.94 1.95 3.89
N TYR A 84 -2.91 1.35 4.49
CA TYR A 84 -1.84 2.11 5.14
C TYR A 84 -1.02 2.92 4.15
N ILE A 85 -0.81 2.44 2.93
CA ILE A 85 -0.13 3.22 1.90
C ILE A 85 -1.00 4.41 1.44
N GLN A 86 -2.30 4.20 1.21
CA GLN A 86 -3.22 5.28 0.81
C GLN A 86 -3.33 6.37 1.89
N THR A 87 -3.26 5.98 3.18
CA THR A 87 -3.28 6.93 4.31
C THR A 87 -1.89 7.48 4.68
N GLY A 88 -0.86 7.23 3.86
CA GLY A 88 0.50 7.74 4.07
C GLY A 88 1.31 7.00 5.14
N ARG A 89 0.76 5.99 5.79
CA ARG A 89 1.40 5.20 6.86
C ARG A 89 2.23 4.05 6.27
N ARG A 90 3.21 4.38 5.44
CA ARG A 90 3.97 3.40 4.65
C ARG A 90 4.71 2.36 5.49
N ASP A 91 5.17 2.72 6.67
CA ASP A 91 5.90 1.80 7.56
C ASP A 91 4.99 0.65 8.01
N LEU A 92 3.76 0.97 8.46
CA LEU A 92 2.75 -0.03 8.80
C LEU A 92 2.33 -0.86 7.57
N GLY A 93 2.22 -0.22 6.41
CA GLY A 93 1.95 -0.93 5.15
C GLY A 93 3.04 -1.95 4.84
N LEU A 94 4.31 -1.60 5.05
CA LEU A 94 5.44 -2.50 4.82
C LEU A 94 5.44 -3.67 5.82
N GLU A 95 5.13 -3.44 7.10
CA GLU A 95 5.01 -4.50 8.11
C GLU A 95 3.98 -5.56 7.70
N HIS A 96 2.78 -5.13 7.31
CA HIS A 96 1.75 -6.04 6.83
C HIS A 96 2.14 -6.74 5.52
N LEU A 97 2.85 -6.07 4.63
CA LEU A 97 3.36 -6.67 3.41
C LEU A 97 4.40 -7.76 3.69
N GLU A 98 5.28 -7.54 4.65
CA GLU A 98 6.28 -8.54 5.07
C GLU A 98 5.62 -9.79 5.67
N ILE A 99 4.53 -9.62 6.44
CA ILE A 99 3.72 -10.76 6.90
C ILE A 99 3.11 -11.49 5.70
N ALA A 100 2.51 -10.77 4.75
CA ALA A 100 1.93 -11.39 3.56
C ALA A 100 2.97 -12.15 2.71
N ILE A 101 4.21 -11.65 2.62
CA ILE A 101 5.33 -12.33 1.96
C ILE A 101 5.72 -13.61 2.73
N SER A 102 5.74 -13.57 4.06
CA SER A 102 6.07 -14.74 4.87
C SER A 102 5.03 -15.86 4.73
N LEU A 103 3.75 -15.49 4.58
CA LEU A 103 2.65 -16.43 4.38
C LEU A 103 2.59 -16.96 2.94
N ARG A 104 3.11 -16.22 1.96
CA ARG A 104 3.17 -16.60 0.53
C ARG A 104 4.56 -16.30 -0.07
N PRO A 105 5.58 -17.08 0.27
CA PRO A 105 6.96 -16.81 -0.15
C PRO A 105 7.19 -16.95 -1.68
N ASP A 106 6.30 -17.64 -2.38
CA ASP A 106 6.27 -17.81 -3.83
C ASP A 106 5.69 -16.61 -4.59
N ALA A 107 4.96 -15.72 -3.90
CA ALA A 107 4.38 -14.53 -4.52
C ALA A 107 5.45 -13.46 -4.77
N ARG A 108 6.11 -13.54 -5.92
CA ARG A 108 7.23 -12.66 -6.32
C ARG A 108 6.83 -11.20 -6.43
N GLU A 109 5.60 -10.95 -6.86
CA GLU A 109 5.03 -9.61 -7.01
C GLU A 109 5.00 -8.86 -5.67
N LEU A 110 4.78 -9.55 -4.55
CA LEU A 110 4.80 -8.94 -3.23
C LEU A 110 6.21 -8.45 -2.85
N ARG A 111 7.24 -9.18 -3.24
CA ARG A 111 8.64 -8.76 -3.04
C ARG A 111 8.99 -7.55 -3.90
N VAL A 112 8.49 -7.50 -5.13
CA VAL A 112 8.67 -6.32 -6.00
C VAL A 112 7.97 -5.11 -5.37
N LEU A 113 6.75 -5.27 -4.87
CA LEU A 113 6.02 -4.21 -4.17
C LEU A 113 6.77 -3.75 -2.90
N ALA A 114 7.31 -4.69 -2.11
CA ALA A 114 8.12 -4.35 -0.93
C ALA A 114 9.37 -3.54 -1.33
N ALA A 115 10.03 -3.91 -2.41
CA ALA A 115 11.18 -3.17 -2.93
C ALA A 115 10.82 -1.75 -3.38
N ASP A 116 9.66 -1.56 -4.00
CA ASP A 116 9.18 -0.24 -4.40
C ASP A 116 8.88 0.64 -3.18
N LEU A 117 8.28 0.09 -2.12
CA LEU A 117 8.03 0.81 -0.88
C LEU A 117 9.32 1.18 -0.13
N LEU A 118 10.31 0.30 -0.15
CA LEU A 118 11.63 0.47 0.46
C LEU A 118 12.55 1.39 -0.33
N GLY A 119 12.41 1.45 -1.65
CA GLY A 119 13.40 2.02 -2.58
C GLY A 119 13.82 3.46 -2.28
N CYS A 120 12.97 4.25 -1.61
CA CYS A 120 13.28 5.62 -1.22
C CYS A 120 14.05 5.73 0.12
N ARG A 121 13.85 4.78 1.02
CA ARG A 121 14.33 4.83 2.41
C ARG A 121 15.45 3.84 2.68
N ASP A 122 15.28 2.61 2.23
CA ASP A 122 16.23 1.50 2.47
C ASP A 122 16.55 0.78 1.15
N LYS A 123 17.52 1.33 0.45
CA LYS A 123 17.94 0.81 -0.86
C LYS A 123 18.56 -0.58 -0.80
N LEU A 124 19.19 -0.92 0.34
CA LEU A 124 19.81 -2.24 0.50
C LEU A 124 18.73 -3.32 0.66
N ARG A 125 17.75 -3.10 1.54
CA ARG A 125 16.61 -4.04 1.67
C ARG A 125 15.80 -4.13 0.37
N ALA A 126 15.62 -3.01 -0.36
CA ALA A 126 14.97 -3.04 -1.66
C ALA A 126 15.73 -3.92 -2.66
N LEU A 127 17.07 -3.79 -2.68
CA LEU A 127 17.93 -4.63 -3.53
C LEU A 127 17.84 -6.11 -3.16
N ASP A 128 17.80 -6.44 -1.88
CA ASP A 128 17.66 -7.83 -1.40
C ASP A 128 16.32 -8.44 -1.86
N GLN A 129 15.21 -7.70 -1.79
CA GLN A 129 13.90 -8.16 -2.26
C GLN A 129 13.91 -8.43 -3.78
N LEU A 130 14.46 -7.49 -4.57
CA LEU A 130 14.57 -7.66 -6.04
C LEU A 130 15.54 -8.77 -6.40
N GLY A 131 16.66 -8.88 -5.70
CA GLY A 131 17.65 -9.93 -5.89
C GLY A 131 17.07 -11.33 -5.66
N ALA A 132 16.27 -11.49 -4.61
CA ALA A 132 15.58 -12.77 -4.32
C ALA A 132 14.62 -13.18 -5.46
N VAL A 133 13.90 -12.21 -6.06
CA VAL A 133 13.03 -12.48 -7.22
C VAL A 133 13.88 -12.87 -8.44
N LEU A 134 14.90 -12.09 -8.77
CA LEU A 134 15.73 -12.32 -9.96
C LEU A 134 16.58 -13.61 -9.85
N ALA A 135 16.91 -14.04 -8.65
CA ALA A 135 17.59 -15.32 -8.43
C ALA A 135 16.69 -16.52 -8.79
N SER A 136 15.39 -16.41 -8.57
CA SER A 136 14.41 -17.45 -8.93
C SER A 136 13.89 -17.31 -10.35
N GLU A 137 13.76 -16.09 -10.85
CA GLU A 137 13.23 -15.76 -12.18
C GLU A 137 14.00 -14.55 -12.76
N PRO A 138 15.10 -14.78 -13.49
CA PRO A 138 15.94 -13.71 -14.03
C PRO A 138 15.23 -12.77 -15.00
N ASP A 139 14.19 -13.26 -15.67
CA ASP A 139 13.41 -12.50 -16.66
C ASP A 139 12.17 -11.81 -16.11
N HIS A 140 11.98 -11.82 -14.78
CA HIS A 140 10.83 -11.19 -14.14
C HIS A 140 10.79 -9.68 -14.42
N ALA A 141 9.84 -9.24 -15.26
CA ALA A 141 9.79 -7.87 -15.80
C ALA A 141 9.70 -6.79 -14.70
N GLY A 142 8.87 -7.00 -13.69
CA GLY A 142 8.69 -6.10 -12.54
C GLY A 142 9.99 -5.92 -11.74
N ALA A 143 10.69 -7.02 -11.44
CA ALA A 143 11.94 -6.97 -10.68
C ALA A 143 13.06 -6.29 -11.46
N ARG A 144 13.17 -6.54 -12.77
CA ARG A 144 14.14 -5.85 -13.65
C ARG A 144 13.85 -4.35 -13.73
N LYS A 145 12.58 -3.95 -13.88
CA LYS A 145 12.16 -2.55 -13.87
C LYS A 145 12.48 -1.89 -12.53
N GLY A 146 12.14 -2.54 -11.41
CA GLY A 146 12.43 -2.07 -10.05
C GLY A 146 13.94 -1.86 -9.83
N LEU A 147 14.76 -2.84 -10.22
CA LEU A 147 16.22 -2.74 -10.12
C LEU A 147 16.77 -1.56 -10.95
N ALA A 148 16.30 -1.40 -12.18
CA ALA A 148 16.72 -0.28 -13.03
C ALA A 148 16.36 1.08 -12.41
N ASN A 149 15.17 1.19 -11.82
CA ASN A 149 14.72 2.41 -11.12
C ASN A 149 15.57 2.69 -9.87
N LEU A 150 15.85 1.67 -9.08
CA LEU A 150 16.69 1.78 -7.89
C LEU A 150 18.11 2.25 -8.25
N VAL A 151 18.73 1.66 -9.29
CA VAL A 151 20.05 2.06 -9.77
C VAL A 151 20.05 3.52 -10.27
N ARG A 152 19.05 3.93 -11.06
CA ARG A 152 18.92 5.32 -11.52
C ARG A 152 18.82 6.29 -10.34
N ALA A 153 18.01 5.97 -9.31
CA ALA A 153 17.86 6.79 -8.11
C ALA A 153 19.20 6.93 -7.34
N VAL A 154 19.99 5.86 -7.26
CA VAL A 154 21.32 5.89 -6.63
C VAL A 154 22.28 6.78 -7.41
N ILE A 155 22.29 6.66 -8.73
CA ILE A 155 23.17 7.47 -9.60
C ILE A 155 22.78 8.96 -9.52
N ALA A 156 21.47 9.27 -9.62
CA ALA A 156 20.96 10.64 -9.55
C ALA A 156 21.35 11.31 -8.23
N ASN A 157 21.19 10.61 -7.10
CA ASN A 157 21.56 11.12 -5.78
C ASN A 157 23.08 11.39 -5.68
N ARG A 158 23.92 10.54 -6.28
CA ARG A 158 25.37 10.72 -6.28
C ARG A 158 25.80 11.94 -7.10
N LEU A 159 25.14 12.19 -8.23
CA LEU A 159 25.41 13.36 -9.08
C LEU A 159 25.00 14.67 -8.39
N GLN A 160 23.89 14.69 -7.66
CA GLN A 160 23.45 15.87 -6.88
C GLN A 160 24.43 16.20 -5.76
N VAL A 161 24.95 15.20 -5.04
CA VAL A 161 25.96 15.39 -4.00
C VAL A 161 27.26 15.93 -4.58
N SER A 162 27.68 15.50 -5.76
CA SER A 162 28.90 16.01 -6.41
C SER A 162 28.76 17.42 -7.00
N ALA A 163 27.54 17.83 -7.38
CA ALA A 163 27.28 19.18 -7.90
C ALA A 163 27.05 20.22 -6.78
N GLY A 164 26.70 19.79 -5.57
CA GLY A 164 26.33 20.64 -4.45
C GLY A 164 27.47 21.17 -3.59
N ASN A 165 28.74 21.02 -3.97
CA ASN A 165 29.89 21.46 -3.17
C ASN A 165 30.27 22.93 -3.39
N SER A 166 29.33 23.80 -3.74
CA SER A 166 29.51 25.24 -3.89
C SER A 166 28.47 26.02 -3.08
N GLY A 167 28.65 26.09 -1.73
CA GLY A 167 27.95 27.03 -0.87
C GLY A 167 27.00 26.41 0.15
N PRO A 168 26.86 27.00 1.37
CA PRO A 168 26.04 26.48 2.43
C PRO A 168 24.59 26.88 2.21
N THR A 169 23.81 26.08 1.49
CA THR A 169 22.35 26.17 1.53
C THR A 169 21.82 24.91 2.25
N ARG A 170 21.20 25.20 3.39
CA ARG A 170 20.43 24.29 4.22
C ARG A 170 19.61 23.36 3.33
N PRO A 171 19.66 22.05 3.49
CA PRO A 171 18.79 21.17 2.75
C PRO A 171 17.35 21.44 3.19
N GLU A 172 16.58 22.14 2.38
CA GLU A 172 15.13 22.03 2.45
C GLU A 172 14.80 20.55 2.29
N MET A 173 14.09 19.98 3.26
CA MET A 173 13.50 18.68 3.16
C MET A 173 12.51 18.72 1.99
N VAL A 174 13.01 18.42 0.79
CA VAL A 174 12.15 18.09 -0.32
C VAL A 174 11.49 16.78 0.06
N SER A 175 10.25 16.88 0.52
CA SER A 175 9.38 15.72 0.72
C SER A 175 9.06 15.17 -0.67
N ASP A 176 9.97 14.36 -1.20
CA ASP A 176 9.80 13.71 -2.50
C ASP A 176 8.78 12.57 -2.34
N HIS A 177 7.50 12.94 -2.36
CA HIS A 177 6.35 12.02 -2.30
C HIS A 177 6.08 11.30 -3.63
N ARG A 178 7.02 11.35 -4.59
CA ARG A 178 6.87 10.73 -5.92
C ARG A 178 7.47 9.35 -6.05
N CYS A 179 7.50 8.55 -4.99
CA CYS A 179 8.13 7.24 -5.10
C CYS A 179 7.23 6.13 -5.67
N VAL A 180 5.92 6.25 -5.64
CA VAL A 180 5.03 5.27 -6.30
C VAL A 180 3.73 5.97 -6.70
N VAL A 181 3.47 6.09 -7.98
CA VAL A 181 2.14 6.39 -8.51
C VAL A 181 1.42 5.05 -8.66
N TRP A 182 0.43 4.81 -7.81
CA TRP A 182 -0.37 3.57 -7.78
C TRP A 182 -1.02 3.20 -9.12
N GLY A 183 -1.15 4.17 -10.06
CA GLY A 183 -1.69 3.94 -11.39
C GLY A 183 -0.84 3.04 -12.28
N ASP A 184 0.44 2.83 -11.95
CA ASP A 184 1.36 2.02 -12.75
C ASP A 184 1.53 0.58 -12.22
N ILE A 185 0.86 0.22 -11.10
CA ILE A 185 0.92 -1.12 -10.52
C ILE A 185 -0.38 -1.85 -10.84
N GLU A 186 -0.52 -2.32 -12.08
CA GLU A 186 -1.63 -3.19 -12.50
C GLU A 186 -1.75 -4.55 -11.78
N PRO A 187 -0.73 -5.13 -11.12
CA PRO A 187 -0.88 -6.47 -10.54
C PRO A 187 -1.71 -6.55 -9.27
N PHE A 188 -2.16 -5.43 -8.66
CA PHE A 188 -2.95 -5.51 -7.42
C PHE A 188 -4.36 -6.06 -7.63
N GLY A 189 -4.98 -5.78 -8.79
CA GLY A 189 -6.28 -6.33 -9.17
C GLY A 189 -6.24 -7.85 -9.33
N ASP A 190 -5.22 -8.33 -10.01
CA ASP A 190 -5.05 -9.76 -10.30
C ASP A 190 -4.64 -10.58 -9.07
N LEU A 191 -3.83 -10.00 -8.16
CA LEU A 191 -3.45 -10.64 -6.89
C LEU A 191 -4.65 -10.82 -5.94
N VAL A 192 -5.58 -9.86 -5.94
CA VAL A 192 -6.82 -9.96 -5.16
C VAL A 192 -7.76 -10.97 -5.81
N GLN A 193 -7.88 -11.00 -7.15
CA GLN A 193 -8.75 -11.95 -7.85
C GLN A 193 -8.24 -13.39 -7.77
N SER A 194 -6.94 -13.62 -7.88
CA SER A 194 -6.38 -14.96 -7.71
C SER A 194 -6.55 -15.51 -6.28
N SER A 195 -6.68 -14.61 -5.30
CA SER A 195 -6.95 -14.97 -3.89
C SER A 195 -8.41 -15.32 -3.62
N ILE A 196 -9.35 -14.87 -4.48
CA ILE A 196 -10.79 -15.15 -4.35
C ILE A 196 -11.18 -16.46 -5.06
N GLY A 197 -10.38 -16.90 -6.05
CA GLY A 197 -10.71 -17.99 -6.97
C GLY A 197 -10.26 -19.41 -6.58
N GLY A 198 -9.63 -19.62 -5.46
CA GLY A 198 -8.96 -20.89 -5.17
C GLY A 198 -9.50 -21.69 -4.00
N LYS A 199 -10.75 -22.23 -4.09
CA LYS A 199 -11.12 -23.54 -3.55
C LYS A 199 -12.52 -23.94 -4.05
N HIS A 200 -12.57 -24.61 -5.19
CA HIS A 200 -13.69 -25.50 -5.47
C HIS A 200 -13.64 -26.64 -4.44
N TYR A 201 -14.57 -26.64 -3.50
CA TYR A 201 -14.90 -27.84 -2.75
C TYR A 201 -15.60 -28.80 -3.73
N ALA A 202 -14.90 -29.82 -4.21
CA ALA A 202 -15.52 -30.98 -4.77
C ALA A 202 -16.19 -31.75 -3.63
N SER A 203 -17.45 -32.06 -3.83
CA SER A 203 -18.38 -32.85 -3.00
C SER A 203 -17.89 -34.28 -2.80
#